data_31949857ed74813e986f255b35936aa0
#
_entry.id   31949857ed74813e986f255b35936aa0
#
_cell.length_a   1.000
_cell.length_b   1.000
_cell.length_c   1.000
_cell.angle_alpha   90.00
_cell.angle_beta   90.00
_cell.angle_gamma   90.00
#
_symmetry.space_group_name_H-M   'P 1'
#
loop_
_entity.id
_entity.type
_entity.pdbx_description
1 polymer ?
#
loop_
_entity_poly.entity_id
_entity_poly.type
_entity_poly.pdbx_seq_one_letter_code
_entity_poly.pdbx_strand_id
1 'polypeptide(L)'
;MGQIKVEKNVGGMDGLCVITPTVHGDSRGYFVETYNERDLAEHGINVRFVQDNQSMSVKGVLRGLHFQIDHPQCKLVRTIRGEVFDVVVDLRRGSATYGRWYGEILSAENKRQFLIPEGFAHGFLVLSDEAEFCYKVNDFWHPNDEGGIAWNDPGIGIVWPGVCGEYPGNASADGYRLGDGASLVLSERDMLWGRLDRYIPE
;
A
#
# COMPACT_ATOMS: atom_id res chain seq x y z
N MET A 1 -23.50 8.48 -12.38
CA MET A 1 -22.49 9.54 -12.19
C MET A 1 -21.36 8.92 -11.44
N GLY A 2 -20.34 8.69 -11.45
CA GLY A 2 -19.31 7.89 -10.81
C GLY A 2 -18.58 7.09 -11.89
N GLN A 3 -17.87 7.77 -12.78
CA GLN A 3 -17.05 7.05 -13.73
C GLN A 3 -15.65 6.91 -13.13
N ILE A 4 -15.18 5.68 -13.08
CA ILE A 4 -13.82 5.35 -12.68
C ILE A 4 -13.06 4.77 -13.89
N LYS A 5 -11.77 5.05 -13.97
CA LYS A 5 -10.85 4.33 -14.85
C LYS A 5 -10.16 3.26 -14.00
N VAL A 6 -10.17 2.01 -14.46
CA VAL A 6 -9.52 0.88 -13.76
C VAL A 6 -8.41 0.32 -14.65
N GLU A 7 -7.19 0.37 -14.16
CA GLU A 7 -6.02 -0.29 -14.75
C GLU A 7 -5.81 -1.60 -13.98
N LYS A 8 -6.13 -2.72 -14.63
CA LYS A 8 -6.09 -4.05 -14.02
C LYS A 8 -4.75 -4.72 -14.18
N ASN A 9 -4.43 -5.61 -13.23
CA ASN A 9 -3.25 -6.47 -13.25
C ASN A 9 -1.95 -5.68 -13.41
N VAL A 10 -1.89 -4.50 -12.76
CA VAL A 10 -0.69 -3.67 -12.80
C VAL A 10 0.52 -4.44 -12.29
N GLY A 11 1.70 -4.19 -12.86
CA GLY A 11 2.90 -4.98 -12.58
C GLY A 11 2.82 -6.45 -13.03
N GLY A 12 1.78 -6.85 -13.79
CA GLY A 12 1.51 -8.23 -14.18
C GLY A 12 0.95 -9.10 -13.05
N MET A 13 0.48 -8.46 -11.95
CA MET A 13 -0.05 -9.12 -10.76
C MET A 13 -1.57 -9.24 -10.84
N ASP A 14 -2.07 -10.45 -10.90
CA ASP A 14 -3.49 -10.71 -11.07
C ASP A 14 -4.33 -10.08 -9.94
N GLY A 15 -5.40 -9.37 -10.34
CA GLY A 15 -6.33 -8.68 -9.45
C GLY A 15 -5.83 -7.35 -8.86
N LEU A 16 -4.54 -7.02 -8.97
CA LEU A 16 -4.00 -5.74 -8.50
C LEU A 16 -4.44 -4.63 -9.45
N CYS A 17 -5.09 -3.56 -8.92
CA CYS A 17 -5.65 -2.52 -9.77
C CYS A 17 -5.30 -1.11 -9.29
N VAL A 18 -4.98 -0.22 -10.24
CA VAL A 18 -4.98 1.23 -10.01
C VAL A 18 -6.30 1.80 -10.49
N ILE A 19 -6.99 2.54 -9.63
CA ILE A 19 -8.30 3.13 -9.90
C ILE A 19 -8.17 4.65 -9.86
N THR A 20 -8.59 5.31 -10.94
CA THR A 20 -8.60 6.77 -11.02
C THR A 20 -10.06 7.23 -11.10
N PRO A 21 -10.59 7.89 -10.05
CA PRO A 21 -11.95 8.42 -10.08
C PRO A 21 -12.04 9.68 -10.93
N THR A 22 -13.21 9.95 -11.48
CA THR A 22 -13.51 11.22 -12.14
C THR A 22 -13.67 12.33 -11.10
N VAL A 23 -12.92 13.41 -11.26
CA VAL A 23 -13.00 14.59 -10.42
C VAL A 23 -13.80 15.67 -11.14
N HIS A 24 -14.84 16.19 -10.49
CA HIS A 24 -15.68 17.28 -10.99
C HIS A 24 -15.31 18.58 -10.26
N GLY A 25 -14.64 19.50 -10.95
CA GLY A 25 -14.18 20.76 -10.39
C GLY A 25 -14.95 21.97 -10.90
N ASP A 26 -15.13 23.01 -10.05
CA ASP A 26 -15.64 24.33 -10.41
C ASP A 26 -14.98 25.42 -9.54
N SER A 27 -15.45 26.66 -9.60
CA SER A 27 -14.91 27.79 -8.83
C SER A 27 -15.01 27.64 -7.30
N ARG A 28 -15.76 26.67 -6.79
CA ARG A 28 -15.93 26.39 -5.35
C ARG A 28 -14.96 25.30 -4.86
N GLY A 29 -14.32 24.55 -5.78
CA GLY A 29 -13.48 23.41 -5.48
C GLY A 29 -13.81 22.20 -6.33
N TYR A 30 -13.83 21.01 -5.73
CA TYR A 30 -14.12 19.78 -6.47
C TYR A 30 -15.04 18.84 -5.71
N PHE A 31 -15.70 17.98 -6.46
CA PHE A 31 -16.42 16.80 -5.98
C PHE A 31 -15.80 15.56 -6.62
N VAL A 32 -15.63 14.51 -5.83
CA VAL A 32 -15.19 13.20 -6.30
C VAL A 32 -15.92 12.12 -5.54
N GLU A 33 -16.47 11.14 -6.28
CA GLU A 33 -17.00 9.92 -5.68
C GLU A 33 -15.83 8.95 -5.48
N THR A 34 -15.50 8.68 -4.22
CA THR A 34 -14.30 7.90 -3.86
C THR A 34 -14.57 6.41 -3.74
N TYR A 35 -15.83 6.02 -3.66
CA TYR A 35 -16.27 4.62 -3.62
C TYR A 35 -17.68 4.50 -4.13
N ASN A 36 -17.88 3.58 -5.06
CA ASN A 36 -19.18 3.17 -5.55
C ASN A 36 -19.13 1.68 -5.89
N GLU A 37 -19.90 0.88 -5.16
CA GLU A 37 -19.91 -0.57 -5.31
C GLU A 37 -20.35 -1.00 -6.72
N ARG A 38 -21.27 -0.27 -7.35
CA ARG A 38 -21.75 -0.59 -8.71
C ARG A 38 -20.68 -0.34 -9.75
N ASP A 39 -19.97 0.79 -9.66
CA ASP A 39 -18.90 1.12 -10.58
C ASP A 39 -17.77 0.07 -10.51
N LEU A 40 -17.41 -0.37 -9.30
CA LEU A 40 -16.44 -1.45 -9.12
C LEU A 40 -16.95 -2.77 -9.71
N ALA A 41 -18.23 -3.10 -9.48
CA ALA A 41 -18.85 -4.33 -10.01
C ALA A 41 -18.91 -4.34 -11.55
N GLU A 42 -19.14 -3.19 -12.20
CA GLU A 42 -19.09 -3.04 -13.67
C GLU A 42 -17.70 -3.37 -14.22
N HIS A 43 -16.67 -3.16 -13.42
CA HIS A 43 -15.29 -3.55 -13.73
C HIS A 43 -14.94 -4.97 -13.23
N GLY A 44 -15.92 -5.75 -12.74
CA GLY A 44 -15.71 -7.11 -12.24
C GLY A 44 -15.03 -7.18 -10.86
N ILE A 45 -15.03 -6.07 -10.12
CA ILE A 45 -14.49 -5.99 -8.76
C ILE A 45 -15.67 -6.11 -7.79
N ASN A 46 -15.88 -7.31 -7.27
CA ASN A 46 -17.01 -7.64 -6.39
C ASN A 46 -16.51 -7.84 -4.94
N VAL A 47 -16.05 -6.78 -4.32
CA VAL A 47 -15.52 -6.78 -2.94
C VAL A 47 -16.46 -5.99 -2.04
N ARG A 48 -16.94 -6.61 -0.96
CA ARG A 48 -17.69 -5.93 0.09
C ARG A 48 -16.74 -5.42 1.16
N PHE A 49 -16.60 -4.12 1.29
CA PHE A 49 -15.82 -3.52 2.36
C PHE A 49 -16.66 -3.35 3.64
N VAL A 50 -16.06 -3.68 4.79
CA VAL A 50 -16.73 -3.71 6.10
C VAL A 50 -16.11 -2.77 7.13
N GLN A 51 -14.88 -2.27 6.88
CA GLN A 51 -14.17 -1.37 7.78
C GLN A 51 -13.45 -0.29 6.95
N ASP A 52 -13.42 0.93 7.48
CA ASP A 52 -12.71 2.07 6.88
C ASP A 52 -11.78 2.69 7.92
N ASN A 53 -10.54 2.92 7.54
CA ASN A 53 -9.48 3.36 8.43
C ASN A 53 -8.83 4.62 7.88
N GLN A 54 -8.32 5.47 8.77
CA GLN A 54 -7.53 6.65 8.43
C GLN A 54 -6.32 6.76 9.35
N SER A 55 -5.20 7.16 8.79
CA SER A 55 -3.98 7.47 9.54
C SER A 55 -3.34 8.76 9.01
N MET A 56 -2.63 9.45 9.88
CA MET A 56 -1.74 10.57 9.53
C MET A 56 -0.31 10.18 9.85
N SER A 57 0.61 10.59 8.99
CA SER A 57 2.05 10.33 9.17
C SER A 57 2.86 11.47 8.60
N VAL A 58 4.00 11.76 9.22
CA VAL A 58 4.95 12.79 8.77
C VAL A 58 5.93 12.21 7.74
N LYS A 59 6.66 13.08 7.05
CA LYS A 59 7.66 12.71 6.05
C LYS A 59 8.66 11.68 6.58
N GLY A 60 9.00 10.73 5.73
CA GLY A 60 9.94 9.66 6.05
C GLY A 60 9.35 8.52 6.86
N VAL A 61 8.11 8.61 7.33
CA VAL A 61 7.45 7.46 7.95
C VAL A 61 7.22 6.39 6.89
N LEU A 62 7.73 5.19 7.18
CA LEU A 62 7.47 3.97 6.44
C LEU A 62 6.69 3.01 7.33
N ARG A 63 5.54 2.54 6.84
CA ARG A 63 4.71 1.53 7.51
C ARG A 63 4.65 0.29 6.64
N GLY A 64 4.93 -0.87 7.21
CA GLY A 64 4.84 -2.15 6.50
C GLY A 64 6.13 -2.96 6.52
N LEU A 65 6.18 -4.00 5.73
CA LEU A 65 5.09 -4.55 4.91
C LEU A 65 4.22 -5.49 5.74
N HIS A 66 2.91 -5.25 5.78
CA HIS A 66 1.98 -5.97 6.63
C HIS A 66 0.93 -6.76 5.85
N PHE A 67 0.49 -7.87 6.42
CA PHE A 67 -0.67 -8.65 5.99
C PHE A 67 -1.32 -9.35 7.19
N GLN A 68 -2.52 -9.89 7.04
CA GLN A 68 -3.11 -10.82 7.98
C GLN A 68 -2.97 -12.25 7.45
N ILE A 69 -2.66 -13.20 8.33
CA ILE A 69 -2.28 -14.57 7.99
C ILE A 69 -3.52 -15.43 7.73
N ASP A 70 -4.39 -15.53 8.74
CA ASP A 70 -5.58 -16.39 8.71
C ASP A 70 -6.81 -15.66 8.19
N HIS A 71 -6.82 -14.31 8.26
CA HIS A 71 -7.90 -13.43 7.82
C HIS A 71 -7.39 -12.40 6.81
N PRO A 72 -6.93 -12.86 5.62
CA PRO A 72 -6.32 -11.97 4.64
C PRO A 72 -7.30 -10.89 4.19
N GLN A 73 -6.81 -9.65 4.05
CA GLN A 73 -7.62 -8.51 3.69
C GLN A 73 -7.36 -8.03 2.27
N CYS A 74 -8.44 -7.89 1.50
CA CYS A 74 -8.44 -7.03 0.32
C CYS A 74 -8.55 -5.56 0.79
N LYS A 75 -7.72 -4.68 0.23
CA LYS A 75 -7.63 -3.27 0.63
C LYS A 75 -7.91 -2.35 -0.56
N LEU A 76 -8.68 -1.29 -0.33
CA LEU A 76 -8.80 -0.17 -1.26
C LEU A 76 -8.24 1.06 -0.58
N VAL A 77 -7.05 1.48 -1.01
CA VAL A 77 -6.27 2.52 -0.34
C VAL A 77 -6.19 3.80 -1.17
N ARG A 78 -6.05 4.94 -0.52
CA ARG A 78 -5.89 6.26 -1.14
C ARG A 78 -5.26 7.26 -0.18
N THR A 79 -4.61 8.27 -0.74
CA THR A 79 -4.10 9.43 0.01
C THR A 79 -5.05 10.61 -0.17
N ILE A 80 -5.49 11.21 0.95
CA ILE A 80 -6.40 12.37 0.95
C ILE A 80 -5.69 13.69 1.20
N ARG A 81 -4.48 13.64 1.77
CA ARG A 81 -3.58 14.78 1.96
C ARG A 81 -2.14 14.32 1.75
N GLY A 82 -1.34 15.12 1.06
CA GLY A 82 0.06 14.80 0.78
C GLY A 82 0.23 13.69 -0.27
N GLU A 83 1.35 13.01 -0.19
CA GLU A 83 1.79 12.02 -1.16
C GLU A 83 2.54 10.87 -0.48
N VAL A 84 2.27 9.65 -0.92
CA VAL A 84 2.97 8.44 -0.49
C VAL A 84 3.42 7.61 -1.70
N PHE A 85 4.48 6.83 -1.53
CA PHE A 85 4.80 5.70 -2.39
C PHE A 85 4.26 4.45 -1.73
N ASP A 86 3.21 3.89 -2.32
CA ASP A 86 2.49 2.72 -1.83
C ASP A 86 3.02 1.47 -2.50
N VAL A 87 3.33 0.43 -1.73
CA VAL A 87 4.03 -0.78 -2.21
C VAL A 87 3.32 -2.04 -1.78
N VAL A 88 3.24 -2.98 -2.70
CA VAL A 88 2.75 -4.34 -2.45
C VAL A 88 3.77 -5.39 -2.86
N VAL A 89 3.74 -6.53 -2.18
CA VAL A 89 4.51 -7.74 -2.53
C VAL A 89 3.53 -8.90 -2.64
N ASP A 90 3.56 -9.62 -3.75
CA ASP A 90 2.71 -10.81 -3.94
C ASP A 90 3.22 -11.99 -3.10
N LEU A 91 2.40 -12.43 -2.14
CA LEU A 91 2.70 -13.58 -1.28
C LEU A 91 1.85 -14.81 -1.59
N ARG A 92 1.05 -14.77 -2.66
CA ARG A 92 0.15 -15.86 -3.03
C ARG A 92 0.93 -17.06 -3.55
N ARG A 93 0.79 -18.18 -2.86
CA ARG A 93 1.42 -19.45 -3.29
C ARG A 93 0.94 -19.85 -4.69
N GLY A 94 1.89 -20.24 -5.53
CA GLY A 94 1.61 -20.64 -6.91
C GLY A 94 1.38 -19.48 -7.88
N SER A 95 1.41 -18.23 -7.42
CA SER A 95 1.40 -17.06 -8.30
C SER A 95 2.69 -17.00 -9.12
N ALA A 96 2.57 -16.68 -10.41
CA ALA A 96 3.73 -16.40 -11.26
C ALA A 96 4.51 -15.14 -10.85
N THR A 97 3.92 -14.32 -9.97
CA THR A 97 4.51 -13.09 -9.43
C THR A 97 4.86 -13.19 -7.95
N TYR A 98 4.88 -14.40 -7.37
CA TYR A 98 5.28 -14.60 -5.98
C TYR A 98 6.64 -13.93 -5.67
N GLY A 99 6.71 -13.16 -4.59
CA GLY A 99 7.90 -12.40 -4.17
C GLY A 99 8.21 -11.17 -5.01
N ARG A 100 7.47 -10.90 -6.08
CA ARG A 100 7.62 -9.64 -6.84
C ARG A 100 6.87 -8.51 -6.17
N TRP A 101 7.38 -7.30 -6.35
CA TRP A 101 6.75 -6.08 -5.84
C TRP A 101 6.27 -5.15 -6.96
N TYR A 102 5.30 -4.31 -6.63
CA TYR A 102 4.85 -3.19 -7.44
C TYR A 102 4.61 -1.98 -6.53
N GLY A 103 4.94 -0.79 -7.02
CA GLY A 103 4.73 0.45 -6.28
C GLY A 103 4.00 1.50 -7.12
N GLU A 104 3.14 2.27 -6.45
CA GLU A 104 2.34 3.34 -7.05
C GLU A 104 2.44 4.62 -6.21
N ILE A 105 2.51 5.78 -6.88
CA ILE A 105 2.38 7.07 -6.19
C ILE A 105 0.90 7.38 -6.00
N LEU A 106 0.50 7.51 -4.74
CA LEU A 106 -0.84 7.94 -4.35
C LEU A 106 -0.75 9.32 -3.71
N SER A 107 -1.54 10.27 -4.20
CA SER A 107 -1.53 11.64 -3.67
C SER A 107 -2.92 12.28 -3.63
N ALA A 108 -3.03 13.32 -2.79
CA ALA A 108 -4.21 14.17 -2.78
C ALA A 108 -4.48 14.86 -4.13
N GLU A 109 -3.47 14.99 -4.99
CA GLU A 109 -3.60 15.60 -6.31
C GLU A 109 -4.05 14.61 -7.37
N ASN A 110 -3.39 13.43 -7.47
CA ASN A 110 -3.71 12.47 -8.52
C ASN A 110 -4.99 11.68 -8.27
N LYS A 111 -5.51 11.70 -7.02
CA LYS A 111 -6.74 11.01 -6.56
C LYS A 111 -6.76 9.51 -6.85
N ARG A 112 -5.62 8.93 -7.22
CA ARG A 112 -5.52 7.50 -7.49
C ARG A 112 -5.81 6.70 -6.24
N GLN A 113 -6.40 5.55 -6.46
CA GLN A 113 -6.64 4.54 -5.43
C GLN A 113 -6.00 3.24 -5.88
N PHE A 114 -5.59 2.44 -4.92
CA PHE A 114 -4.95 1.17 -5.18
C PHE A 114 -5.80 0.05 -4.56
N LEU A 115 -6.31 -0.84 -5.41
CA LEU A 115 -7.01 -2.04 -4.98
C LEU A 115 -6.01 -3.18 -4.88
N ILE A 116 -5.80 -3.65 -3.68
CA ILE A 116 -4.83 -4.68 -3.33
C ILE A 116 -5.62 -5.93 -2.92
N PRO A 117 -5.56 -7.02 -3.69
CA PRO A 117 -6.23 -8.26 -3.34
C PRO A 117 -5.69 -8.89 -2.06
N GLU A 118 -6.40 -9.89 -1.54
CA GLU A 118 -5.89 -10.76 -0.48
C GLU A 118 -4.59 -11.46 -0.90
N GLY A 119 -3.74 -11.78 0.07
CA GLY A 119 -2.47 -12.48 -0.17
C GLY A 119 -1.31 -11.58 -0.63
N PHE A 120 -1.45 -10.28 -0.47
CA PHE A 120 -0.34 -9.33 -0.64
C PHE A 120 0.14 -8.78 0.70
N ALA A 121 1.46 -8.63 0.87
CA ALA A 121 2.00 -7.73 1.87
C ALA A 121 1.93 -6.29 1.35
N HIS A 122 1.64 -5.34 2.23
CA HIS A 122 1.38 -3.94 1.88
C HIS A 122 2.10 -2.98 2.82
N GLY A 123 2.60 -1.91 2.27
CA GLY A 123 3.22 -0.82 3.03
C GLY A 123 3.35 0.46 2.21
N PHE A 124 3.72 1.55 2.86
CA PHE A 124 3.94 2.82 2.17
C PHE A 124 5.01 3.68 2.84
N LEU A 125 5.62 4.55 2.05
CA LEU A 125 6.56 5.59 2.46
C LEU A 125 5.94 6.97 2.23
N VAL A 126 5.94 7.84 3.23
CA VAL A 126 5.49 9.24 3.12
C VAL A 126 6.55 10.09 2.45
N LEU A 127 6.20 10.71 1.32
CA LEU A 127 7.10 11.54 0.51
C LEU A 127 6.93 13.04 0.76
N SER A 128 5.72 13.50 1.05
CA SER A 128 5.40 14.89 1.43
C SER A 128 5.68 15.17 2.91
N ASP A 129 5.60 16.42 3.34
CA ASP A 129 5.83 16.81 4.75
C ASP A 129 4.92 16.05 5.72
N GLU A 130 3.69 15.78 5.29
CA GLU A 130 2.72 14.93 5.96
C GLU A 130 1.81 14.27 4.93
N ALA A 131 1.22 13.13 5.29
CA ALA A 131 0.20 12.48 4.49
C ALA A 131 -0.93 11.94 5.38
N GLU A 132 -2.18 12.10 4.90
CA GLU A 132 -3.34 11.40 5.43
C GLU A 132 -3.74 10.28 4.46
N PHE A 133 -3.76 9.08 5.00
CA PHE A 133 -3.95 7.84 4.26
C PHE A 133 -5.20 7.12 4.73
N CYS A 134 -6.10 6.83 3.80
CA CYS A 134 -7.37 6.14 4.08
C CYS A 134 -7.41 4.79 3.36
N TYR A 135 -8.00 3.79 4.00
CA TYR A 135 -8.19 2.49 3.36
C TYR A 135 -9.41 1.74 3.88
N LYS A 136 -10.13 1.14 2.94
CA LYS A 136 -11.22 0.20 3.20
C LYS A 136 -10.69 -1.21 3.15
N VAL A 137 -11.25 -2.09 4.00
CA VAL A 137 -10.92 -3.52 4.04
C VAL A 137 -12.18 -4.37 4.03
N ASN A 138 -12.08 -5.57 3.45
CA ASN A 138 -13.20 -6.51 3.31
C ASN A 138 -13.37 -7.45 4.52
N ASP A 139 -12.42 -7.45 5.44
CA ASP A 139 -12.51 -8.16 6.71
C ASP A 139 -12.03 -7.28 7.85
N PHE A 140 -12.44 -7.59 9.08
CA PHE A 140 -12.04 -6.82 10.27
C PHE A 140 -10.57 -7.02 10.60
N TRP A 141 -10.00 -6.07 11.34
CA TRP A 141 -8.66 -6.22 11.86
C TRP A 141 -8.63 -7.20 13.03
N HIS A 142 -7.73 -8.16 12.97
CA HIS A 142 -7.48 -9.18 13.98
C HIS A 142 -6.11 -8.93 14.62
N PRO A 143 -6.03 -8.48 15.89
CA PRO A 143 -4.79 -7.98 16.49
C PRO A 143 -3.67 -9.03 16.62
N ASN A 144 -4.01 -10.32 16.64
CA ASN A 144 -3.05 -11.42 16.79
C ASN A 144 -2.76 -12.16 15.47
N ASP A 145 -3.25 -11.65 14.37
CA ASP A 145 -3.19 -12.27 13.05
C ASP A 145 -2.28 -11.49 12.08
N GLU A 146 -1.48 -10.57 12.60
CA GLU A 146 -0.58 -9.79 11.76
C GLU A 146 0.72 -10.53 11.45
N GLY A 147 1.04 -10.62 10.17
CA GLY A 147 2.34 -10.97 9.64
C GLY A 147 3.01 -9.77 8.97
N GLY A 148 4.30 -9.90 8.73
CA GLY A 148 5.05 -8.86 8.03
C GLY A 148 6.33 -9.37 7.40
N ILE A 149 6.84 -8.58 6.44
CA ILE A 149 8.11 -8.80 5.76
C ILE A 149 8.95 -7.53 5.86
N ALA A 150 10.25 -7.70 6.01
CA ALA A 150 11.19 -6.59 6.09
C ALA A 150 11.07 -5.69 4.85
N TRP A 151 10.83 -4.40 5.08
CA TRP A 151 10.69 -3.37 4.05
C TRP A 151 11.91 -3.27 3.13
N ASN A 152 13.09 -3.64 3.63
CA ASN A 152 14.39 -3.60 2.96
C ASN A 152 14.92 -5.00 2.61
N ASP A 153 14.06 -5.97 2.42
CA ASP A 153 14.46 -7.33 2.03
C ASP A 153 15.23 -7.31 0.69
N PRO A 154 16.51 -7.69 0.66
CA PRO A 154 17.31 -7.68 -0.56
C PRO A 154 16.84 -8.73 -1.59
N GLY A 155 16.13 -9.78 -1.16
CA GLY A 155 15.56 -10.78 -2.07
C GLY A 155 14.37 -10.25 -2.85
N ILE A 156 13.62 -9.31 -2.26
CA ILE A 156 12.51 -8.60 -2.91
C ILE A 156 13.06 -7.40 -3.71
N GLY A 157 14.00 -6.65 -3.13
CA GLY A 157 14.68 -5.55 -3.81
C GLY A 157 13.77 -4.35 -4.10
N ILE A 158 12.89 -3.96 -3.17
CA ILE A 158 12.05 -2.76 -3.35
C ILE A 158 12.93 -1.52 -3.48
N VAL A 159 12.68 -0.73 -4.52
CA VAL A 159 13.36 0.56 -4.73
C VAL A 159 12.47 1.66 -4.17
N TRP A 160 12.72 2.07 -2.94
CA TRP A 160 12.01 3.15 -2.29
C TRP A 160 12.48 4.51 -2.79
N PRO A 161 11.61 5.41 -3.28
CA PRO A 161 12.00 6.71 -3.80
C PRO A 161 12.80 7.53 -2.79
N GLY A 162 13.97 7.97 -3.19
CA GLY A 162 14.83 8.84 -2.38
C GLY A 162 15.45 8.19 -1.15
N VAL A 163 15.21 6.92 -0.86
CA VAL A 163 15.86 6.24 0.27
C VAL A 163 17.28 5.88 -0.09
N CYS A 164 18.24 6.36 0.73
CA CYS A 164 19.67 6.11 0.59
C CYS A 164 20.19 5.39 1.85
N GLY A 165 21.14 4.48 1.66
CA GLY A 165 21.78 3.71 2.73
C GLY A 165 22.25 2.35 2.25
N GLU A 166 23.06 1.70 3.07
CA GLU A 166 23.46 0.30 2.82
C GLU A 166 22.37 -0.63 3.36
N TYR A 167 22.03 -1.66 2.61
CA TYR A 167 21.02 -2.65 3.00
C TYR A 167 21.66 -3.72 3.92
N PRO A 168 21.64 -3.58 5.26
CA PRO A 168 22.26 -4.56 6.16
C PRO A 168 21.50 -5.89 6.24
N GLY A 169 20.32 -5.95 5.58
CA GLY A 169 19.51 -7.15 5.54
C GLY A 169 18.74 -7.47 6.82
N ASN A 170 18.60 -6.51 7.71
CA ASN A 170 17.65 -6.49 8.82
C ASN A 170 16.67 -5.34 8.60
N ALA A 171 15.52 -5.35 9.27
CA ALA A 171 14.50 -4.33 9.10
C ALA A 171 14.78 -3.01 9.83
N SER A 172 15.99 -2.84 10.42
CA SER A 172 16.38 -1.58 11.07
C SER A 172 16.37 -0.41 10.09
N ALA A 173 15.93 0.75 10.54
CA ALA A 173 16.00 2.01 9.81
C ALA A 173 17.34 2.77 10.05
N ASP A 174 18.19 2.24 10.90
CA ASP A 174 19.44 2.88 11.29
C ASP A 174 20.36 3.09 10.06
N GLY A 175 20.79 4.32 9.86
CA GLY A 175 21.64 4.68 8.73
C GLY A 175 20.90 5.00 7.42
N TYR A 176 19.60 4.76 7.34
CA TYR A 176 18.80 5.15 6.17
C TYR A 176 18.26 6.56 6.29
N ARG A 177 18.26 7.28 5.17
CA ARG A 177 17.74 8.64 5.05
C ARG A 177 17.10 8.84 3.69
N LEU A 178 16.17 9.81 3.61
CA LEU A 178 15.73 10.32 2.33
C LEU A 178 16.81 11.21 1.71
N GLY A 179 16.78 11.39 0.41
CA GLY A 179 17.78 12.16 -0.34
C GLY A 179 17.88 13.65 0.07
N ASP A 180 16.85 14.18 0.74
CA ASP A 180 16.83 15.51 1.35
C ASP A 180 17.38 15.53 2.80
N GLY A 181 17.85 14.38 3.31
CA GLY A 181 18.43 14.21 4.63
C GLY A 181 17.43 13.89 5.74
N ALA A 182 16.13 13.85 5.44
CA ALA A 182 15.11 13.44 6.41
C ALA A 182 15.34 11.97 6.86
N SER A 183 15.15 11.72 8.15
CA SER A 183 15.29 10.37 8.69
C SER A 183 14.14 9.46 8.23
N LEU A 184 14.47 8.19 7.97
CA LEU A 184 13.46 7.16 7.83
C LEU A 184 12.93 6.80 9.22
N VAL A 185 11.61 6.69 9.36
CA VAL A 185 10.92 6.46 10.63
C VAL A 185 10.05 5.22 10.51
N LEU A 186 10.33 4.20 11.30
CA LEU A 186 9.56 2.96 11.42
C LEU A 186 9.09 2.77 12.86
N SER A 187 8.01 2.00 13.03
CA SER A 187 7.63 1.49 14.35
C SER A 187 8.59 0.41 14.80
N GLU A 188 8.68 0.19 16.12
CA GLU A 188 9.49 -0.91 16.67
C GLU A 188 9.10 -2.26 16.05
N ARG A 189 7.81 -2.47 15.82
CA ARG A 189 7.29 -3.68 15.20
C ARG A 189 7.76 -3.82 13.75
N ASP A 190 7.73 -2.77 12.95
CA ASP A 190 8.15 -2.82 11.54
C ASP A 190 9.64 -3.11 11.39
N MET A 191 10.43 -2.77 12.39
CA MET A 191 11.86 -3.11 12.46
C MET A 191 12.15 -4.58 12.81
N LEU A 192 11.16 -5.34 13.27
CA LEU A 192 11.34 -6.74 13.69
C LEU A 192 10.99 -7.76 12.59
N TRP A 193 10.38 -7.34 11.50
CA TRP A 193 9.98 -8.25 10.43
C TRP A 193 11.18 -8.95 9.78
N GLY A 194 10.99 -10.24 9.50
CA GLY A 194 11.97 -11.08 8.84
C GLY A 194 11.93 -10.95 7.32
N ARG A 195 12.88 -11.60 6.64
CA ARG A 195 12.92 -11.69 5.18
C ARG A 195 11.88 -12.67 4.64
N LEU A 196 11.51 -12.49 3.38
CA LEU A 196 10.59 -13.36 2.67
C LEU A 196 11.05 -14.82 2.63
N ASP A 197 12.35 -15.08 2.51
CA ASP A 197 12.92 -16.44 2.50
C ASP A 197 12.74 -17.20 3.82
N ARG A 198 12.45 -16.47 4.91
CA ARG A 198 12.14 -17.02 6.24
C ARG A 198 10.63 -17.08 6.51
N TYR A 199 9.84 -16.46 5.66
CA TYR A 199 8.39 -16.54 5.72
C TYR A 199 7.95 -17.83 5.00
N ILE A 200 7.64 -18.85 5.79
CA ILE A 200 7.02 -20.10 5.30
C ILE A 200 5.52 -19.93 5.59
N PRO A 201 4.70 -19.58 4.60
CA PRO A 201 3.26 -19.62 4.79
C PRO A 201 2.85 -21.09 4.99
N GLU A 202 2.07 -21.37 6.03
CA GLU A 202 1.46 -22.70 6.26
C GLU A 202 0.49 -23.12 5.15
#